data_c1188b10509be76a0378165ffb57d2f1
#
_entry.id   c1188b10509be76a0378165ffb57d2f1
#
_cell.length_a   1.000
_cell.length_b   1.000
_cell.length_c   1.000
_cell.angle_alpha   90.00
_cell.angle_beta   90.00
_cell.angle_gamma   90.00
#
_symmetry.space_group_name_H-M   'P 1'
#
loop_
_entity.id
_entity.type
_entity.pdbx_description
1 polymer ?
#
loop_
_entity_poly.entity_id
_entity_poly.type
_entity_poly.pdbx_seq_one_letter_code
_entity_poly.pdbx_strand_id
1 'polypeptide(L)'
;KDISYDEALKQAQKEGIAEKNPTLDIEGYDTAVKIIILSNVILNTDLSLNDIKVEGISHIKKEELIVLKEQEKKLKLMGKVAMKNGKATAEVKLCEIDKSHPLYLVDGKNKGITYKTDSLGEISIIGGASGRINAAAAILRDLINLK
;
A
#
# COMPACT_ATOMS: atom_id res chain seq x y z
N LYS A 1 2.80 -4.97 -19.54
CA LYS A 1 1.92 -5.75 -20.42
C LYS A 1 0.77 -4.84 -20.85
N ASP A 2 0.41 -4.91 -22.11
CA ASP A 2 -0.66 -4.07 -22.67
C ASP A 2 -2.00 -4.83 -22.56
N ILE A 3 -2.49 -4.94 -21.31
CA ILE A 3 -3.71 -5.67 -20.97
C ILE A 3 -4.76 -4.73 -20.36
N SER A 4 -6.04 -5.08 -20.49
CA SER A 4 -7.14 -4.34 -19.88
C SER A 4 -7.14 -4.51 -18.35
N TYR A 5 -7.90 -3.64 -17.66
CA TYR A 5 -8.09 -3.75 -16.21
C TYR A 5 -8.66 -5.13 -15.81
N ASP A 6 -9.69 -5.60 -16.54
CA ASP A 6 -10.31 -6.90 -16.24
C ASP A 6 -9.37 -8.09 -16.43
N GLU A 7 -8.53 -8.03 -17.45
CA GLU A 7 -7.50 -9.05 -17.68
C GLU A 7 -6.42 -9.02 -16.60
N ALA A 8 -5.99 -7.82 -16.19
CA ALA A 8 -5.04 -7.64 -15.11
C ALA A 8 -5.60 -8.18 -13.78
N LEU A 9 -6.87 -7.88 -13.48
CA LEU A 9 -7.54 -8.36 -12.27
C LEU A 9 -7.65 -9.88 -12.26
N LYS A 10 -8.10 -10.50 -13.38
CA LYS A 10 -8.18 -11.96 -13.52
C LYS A 10 -6.81 -12.62 -13.34
N GLN A 11 -5.76 -12.01 -13.89
CA GLN A 11 -4.40 -12.50 -13.71
C GLN A 11 -3.97 -12.42 -12.24
N ALA A 12 -4.20 -11.30 -11.56
CA ALA A 12 -3.89 -11.11 -10.14
C ALA A 12 -4.64 -12.12 -9.25
N GLN A 13 -5.90 -12.41 -9.57
CA GLN A 13 -6.69 -13.44 -8.88
C GLN A 13 -6.12 -14.85 -9.09
N LYS A 14 -5.73 -15.19 -10.32
CA LYS A 14 -5.10 -16.47 -10.65
C LYS A 14 -3.76 -16.66 -9.94
N GLU A 15 -3.00 -15.60 -9.77
CA GLU A 15 -1.71 -15.60 -9.07
C GLU A 15 -1.87 -15.55 -7.54
N GLY A 16 -3.10 -15.45 -7.03
CA GLY A 16 -3.39 -15.36 -5.60
C GLY A 16 -2.94 -14.04 -4.95
N ILE A 17 -2.81 -12.98 -5.75
CA ILE A 17 -2.51 -11.62 -5.30
C ILE A 17 -3.80 -10.91 -4.90
N ALA A 18 -4.85 -11.01 -5.74
CA ALA A 18 -6.18 -10.48 -5.46
C ALA A 18 -7.15 -11.59 -5.06
N GLU A 19 -8.06 -11.29 -4.14
CA GLU A 19 -9.12 -12.20 -3.72
C GLU A 19 -10.25 -12.28 -4.76
N LYS A 20 -11.20 -13.25 -4.58
CA LYS A 20 -12.39 -13.37 -5.45
C LYS A 20 -13.25 -12.12 -5.41
N ASN A 21 -13.37 -11.50 -4.23
CA ASN A 21 -13.97 -10.16 -4.10
C ASN A 21 -12.87 -9.14 -3.77
N PRO A 22 -12.31 -8.46 -4.78
CA PRO A 22 -11.18 -7.55 -4.61
C PRO A 22 -11.62 -6.13 -4.21
N THR A 23 -12.86 -5.90 -3.84
CA THR A 23 -13.42 -4.57 -3.56
C THR A 23 -12.59 -3.80 -2.54
N LEU A 24 -12.18 -4.44 -1.44
CA LEU A 24 -11.38 -3.77 -0.40
C LEU A 24 -10.00 -3.31 -0.92
N ASP A 25 -9.38 -4.11 -1.79
CA ASP A 25 -8.10 -3.75 -2.42
C ASP A 25 -8.30 -2.61 -3.43
N ILE A 26 -9.30 -2.74 -4.31
CA ILE A 26 -9.59 -1.80 -5.39
C ILE A 26 -10.01 -0.44 -4.85
N GLU A 27 -10.87 -0.41 -3.85
CA GLU A 27 -11.36 0.83 -3.23
C GLU A 27 -10.39 1.40 -2.18
N GLY A 28 -9.23 0.74 -1.93
CA GLY A 28 -8.16 1.25 -1.07
C GLY A 28 -8.36 1.00 0.43
N TYR A 29 -9.42 0.32 0.84
CA TYR A 29 -9.71 0.07 2.25
C TYR A 29 -8.72 -0.88 2.92
N ASP A 30 -8.17 -1.86 2.19
CA ASP A 30 -7.10 -2.72 2.72
C ASP A 30 -5.87 -1.89 3.11
N THR A 31 -5.49 -0.93 2.27
CA THR A 31 -4.41 0.02 2.58
C THR A 31 -4.77 0.90 3.77
N ALA A 32 -6.00 1.41 3.85
CA ALA A 32 -6.47 2.24 4.95
C ALA A 32 -6.39 1.51 6.30
N VAL A 33 -6.87 0.27 6.37
CA VAL A 33 -6.80 -0.54 7.60
C VAL A 33 -5.34 -0.75 8.03
N LYS A 34 -4.43 -1.03 7.09
CA LYS A 34 -3.01 -1.21 7.40
C LYS A 34 -2.37 0.04 7.99
N ILE A 35 -2.64 1.23 7.42
CA ILE A 35 -2.06 2.46 7.96
C ILE A 35 -2.70 2.87 9.29
N ILE A 36 -3.97 2.55 9.54
CA ILE A 36 -4.61 2.74 10.85
C ILE A 36 -3.87 1.93 11.91
N ILE A 37 -3.70 0.63 11.67
CA ILE A 37 -3.01 -0.26 12.62
C ILE A 37 -1.59 0.25 12.90
N LEU A 38 -0.84 0.56 11.85
CA LEU A 38 0.54 1.04 11.99
C LEU A 38 0.60 2.38 12.76
N SER A 39 -0.31 3.31 12.46
CA SER A 39 -0.33 4.63 13.12
C SER A 39 -0.69 4.53 14.59
N ASN A 40 -1.72 3.75 14.89
CA ASN A 40 -2.17 3.61 16.29
C ASN A 40 -1.10 2.94 17.15
N VAL A 41 -0.35 1.97 16.58
CA VAL A 41 0.72 1.28 17.31
C VAL A 41 2.00 2.12 17.38
N ILE A 42 2.45 2.72 16.27
CA ILE A 42 3.78 3.35 16.18
C ILE A 42 3.72 4.81 16.66
N LEU A 43 2.65 5.53 16.29
CA LEU A 43 2.52 6.95 16.58
C LEU A 43 1.60 7.24 17.78
N ASN A 44 1.08 6.17 18.41
CA ASN A 44 0.14 6.27 19.54
C ASN A 44 -1.06 7.17 19.21
N THR A 45 -1.66 6.94 18.03
CA THR A 45 -2.87 7.64 17.59
C THR A 45 -4.12 6.81 17.86
N ASP A 46 -5.29 7.41 17.69
CA ASP A 46 -6.60 6.74 17.80
C ASP A 46 -7.39 6.94 16.50
N LEU A 47 -6.76 6.61 15.36
CA LEU A 47 -7.38 6.73 14.04
C LEU A 47 -8.35 5.57 13.79
N SER A 48 -9.47 5.92 13.16
CA SER A 48 -10.49 5.00 12.64
C SER A 48 -10.67 5.19 11.13
N LEU A 49 -11.46 4.35 10.48
CA LEU A 49 -11.78 4.51 9.05
C LEU A 49 -12.51 5.82 8.74
N ASN A 50 -13.23 6.39 9.70
CA ASN A 50 -13.91 7.66 9.52
C ASN A 50 -12.97 8.87 9.47
N ASP A 51 -11.74 8.71 9.95
CA ASP A 51 -10.72 9.76 9.99
C ASP A 51 -9.83 9.79 8.75
N ILE A 52 -10.03 8.84 7.83
CA ILE A 52 -9.17 8.66 6.66
C ILE A 52 -9.93 8.94 5.38
N LYS A 53 -9.38 9.82 4.55
CA LYS A 53 -9.84 9.97 3.17
C LYS A 53 -9.26 8.82 2.35
N VAL A 54 -10.13 8.00 1.76
CA VAL A 54 -9.74 6.84 0.95
C VAL A 54 -10.14 7.06 -0.50
N GLU A 55 -9.19 6.90 -1.40
CA GLU A 55 -9.37 6.91 -2.84
C GLU A 55 -8.99 5.53 -3.39
N GLY A 56 -9.86 4.96 -4.24
CA GLY A 56 -9.62 3.67 -4.90
C GLY A 56 -8.91 3.83 -6.25
N ILE A 57 -8.76 2.71 -6.96
CA ILE A 57 -8.09 2.64 -8.27
C ILE A 57 -9.04 2.38 -9.44
N SER A 58 -10.34 2.23 -9.19
CA SER A 58 -11.35 1.84 -10.19
C SER A 58 -11.52 2.86 -11.33
N HIS A 59 -11.15 4.11 -11.10
CA HIS A 59 -11.30 5.20 -12.07
C HIS A 59 -10.08 5.39 -13.00
N ILE A 60 -8.98 4.64 -12.79
CA ILE A 60 -7.75 4.78 -13.59
C ILE A 60 -8.01 4.32 -15.02
N LYS A 61 -7.60 5.15 -15.97
CA LYS A 61 -7.67 4.85 -17.39
C LYS A 61 -6.33 4.30 -17.90
N LYS A 62 -6.40 3.39 -18.87
CA LYS A 62 -5.21 2.80 -19.51
C LYS A 62 -4.31 3.85 -20.15
N GLU A 63 -4.91 4.88 -20.76
CA GLU A 63 -4.20 5.96 -21.43
C GLU A 63 -3.30 6.74 -20.46
N GLU A 64 -3.77 6.96 -19.24
CA GLU A 64 -2.99 7.62 -18.18
C GLU A 64 -1.74 6.80 -17.81
N LEU A 65 -1.90 5.48 -17.72
CA LEU A 65 -0.77 4.60 -17.40
C LEU A 65 0.27 4.53 -18.54
N ILE A 66 -0.17 4.65 -19.79
CA ILE A 66 0.75 4.71 -20.95
C ILE A 66 1.59 5.98 -20.88
N VAL A 67 0.95 7.13 -20.67
CA VAL A 67 1.65 8.43 -20.54
C VAL A 67 2.64 8.41 -19.39
N LEU A 68 2.25 7.90 -18.24
CA LEU A 68 3.14 7.78 -17.09
C LEU A 68 4.35 6.88 -17.37
N LYS A 69 4.12 5.77 -18.08
CA LYS A 69 5.19 4.86 -18.48
C LYS A 69 6.20 5.51 -19.41
N GLU A 70 5.75 6.33 -20.38
CA GLU A 70 6.63 7.10 -21.26
C GLU A 70 7.46 8.13 -20.50
N GLN A 71 6.91 8.67 -19.41
CA GLN A 71 7.61 9.58 -18.50
C GLN A 71 8.48 8.86 -17.44
N GLU A 72 8.63 7.53 -17.54
CA GLU A 72 9.32 6.69 -16.56
C GLU A 72 8.75 6.81 -15.13
N LYS A 73 7.47 7.16 -15.02
CA LYS A 73 6.72 7.25 -13.76
C LYS A 73 5.85 6.03 -13.53
N LYS A 74 5.47 5.83 -12.28
CA LYS A 74 4.49 4.81 -11.86
C LYS A 74 3.37 5.46 -11.06
N LEU A 75 2.16 4.92 -11.21
CA LEU A 75 1.03 5.25 -10.36
C LEU A 75 0.90 4.16 -9.28
N LYS A 76 0.91 4.57 -8.02
CA LYS A 76 0.79 3.64 -6.89
C LYS A 76 -0.26 4.12 -5.91
N LEU A 77 -1.10 3.18 -5.44
CA LEU A 77 -1.99 3.44 -4.31
C LEU A 77 -1.16 3.46 -3.03
N MET A 78 -1.16 4.59 -2.33
CA MET A 78 -0.32 4.80 -1.16
C MET A 78 -1.14 5.30 0.03
N GLY A 79 -0.95 4.65 1.17
CA GLY A 79 -1.38 5.18 2.45
C GLY A 79 -0.33 6.11 3.03
N LYS A 80 -0.75 7.29 3.48
CA LYS A 80 0.12 8.28 4.13
C LYS A 80 -0.46 8.68 5.46
N VAL A 81 0.42 8.78 6.46
CA VAL A 81 0.09 9.36 7.76
C VAL A 81 1.13 10.42 8.09
N ALA A 82 0.68 11.53 8.60
CA ALA A 82 1.56 12.59 9.07
C ALA A 82 1.09 13.12 10.42
N MET A 83 2.05 13.37 11.31
CA MET A 83 1.83 14.08 12.55
C MET A 83 2.09 15.57 12.36
N LYS A 84 1.12 16.41 12.67
CA LYS A 84 1.27 17.86 12.63
C LYS A 84 0.66 18.48 13.88
N ASN A 85 1.45 19.19 14.68
CA ASN A 85 1.02 19.84 15.91
C ASN A 85 0.29 18.85 16.86
N GLY A 86 0.83 17.64 17.02
CA GLY A 86 0.24 16.59 17.88
C GLY A 86 -1.03 15.92 17.33
N LYS A 87 -1.46 16.27 16.11
CA LYS A 87 -2.63 15.66 15.46
C LYS A 87 -2.22 14.83 14.26
N ALA A 88 -2.74 13.61 14.19
CA ALA A 88 -2.55 12.75 13.04
C ALA A 88 -3.49 13.14 11.90
N THR A 89 -2.97 13.09 10.68
CA THR A 89 -3.75 13.13 9.44
C THR A 89 -3.41 11.93 8.60
N ALA A 90 -4.41 11.26 8.03
CA ALA A 90 -4.23 10.06 7.23
C ALA A 90 -5.03 10.14 5.92
N GLU A 91 -4.44 9.64 4.85
CA GLU A 91 -5.08 9.52 3.54
C GLU A 91 -4.59 8.27 2.81
N VAL A 92 -5.44 7.71 1.97
CA VAL A 92 -5.07 6.71 0.96
C VAL A 92 -5.42 7.30 -0.40
N LYS A 93 -4.43 7.42 -1.26
CA LYS A 93 -4.62 7.98 -2.59
C LYS A 93 -3.63 7.44 -3.62
N LEU A 94 -3.98 7.64 -4.88
CA LEU A 94 -3.06 7.42 -5.99
C LEU A 94 -1.97 8.49 -6.00
N CYS A 95 -0.72 8.03 -6.12
CA CYS A 95 0.45 8.89 -6.19
C CYS A 95 1.26 8.55 -7.43
N GLU A 96 1.54 9.57 -8.24
CA GLU A 96 2.58 9.46 -9.25
C GLU A 96 3.94 9.50 -8.57
N ILE A 97 4.79 8.54 -8.89
CA ILE A 97 6.16 8.46 -8.39
C ILE A 97 7.13 8.20 -9.53
N ASP A 98 8.30 8.78 -9.42
CA ASP A 98 9.41 8.58 -10.35
C ASP A 98 10.52 7.72 -9.74
N LYS A 99 11.61 7.53 -10.49
CA LYS A 99 12.75 6.70 -10.08
C LYS A 99 13.46 7.17 -8.80
N SER A 100 13.29 8.43 -8.41
CA SER A 100 13.89 8.96 -7.19
C SER A 100 13.12 8.58 -5.92
N HIS A 101 11.85 8.15 -6.08
CA HIS A 101 11.03 7.78 -4.94
C HIS A 101 11.45 6.40 -4.38
N PRO A 102 11.67 6.25 -3.06
CA PRO A 102 12.18 5.01 -2.47
C PRO A 102 11.30 3.79 -2.73
N LEU A 103 10.00 3.97 -2.91
CA LEU A 103 9.06 2.89 -3.19
C LEU A 103 8.86 2.62 -4.70
N TYR A 104 9.65 3.24 -5.59
CA TYR A 104 9.50 3.04 -7.03
C TYR A 104 9.70 1.59 -7.47
N LEU A 105 10.63 0.87 -6.84
CA LEU A 105 10.94 -0.52 -7.16
C LEU A 105 10.05 -1.55 -6.46
N VAL A 106 9.06 -1.10 -5.68
CA VAL A 106 8.10 -2.01 -5.03
C VAL A 106 7.08 -2.48 -6.05
N ASP A 107 7.26 -3.67 -6.59
CA ASP A 107 6.39 -4.26 -7.62
C ASP A 107 5.97 -5.69 -7.26
N GLY A 108 4.94 -6.19 -7.94
CA GLY A 108 4.43 -7.55 -7.81
C GLY A 108 3.90 -7.84 -6.40
N LYS A 109 4.48 -8.84 -5.73
CA LYS A 109 4.06 -9.27 -4.38
C LYS A 109 4.78 -8.52 -3.25
N ASN A 110 5.76 -7.68 -3.59
CA ASN A 110 6.51 -6.93 -2.59
C ASN A 110 5.67 -5.81 -1.98
N LYS A 111 6.00 -5.46 -0.77
CA LYS A 111 5.44 -4.33 0.00
C LYS A 111 6.56 -3.37 0.35
N GLY A 112 6.21 -2.12 0.57
CA GLY A 112 7.18 -1.12 0.99
C GLY A 112 6.54 -0.13 1.96
N ILE A 113 7.35 0.34 2.90
CA ILE A 113 7.01 1.42 3.80
C ILE A 113 8.20 2.36 3.93
N THR A 114 7.91 3.64 4.00
CA THR A 114 8.91 4.67 4.24
C THR A 114 8.52 5.46 5.48
N TYR A 115 9.45 5.57 6.41
CA TYR A 115 9.34 6.41 7.60
C TYR A 115 10.20 7.66 7.40
N LYS A 116 9.62 8.82 7.67
CA LYS A 116 10.36 10.09 7.77
C LYS A 116 10.48 10.43 9.24
N THR A 117 11.71 10.47 9.73
CA THR A 117 12.02 10.70 11.14
C THR A 117 12.86 11.97 11.29
N ASP A 118 12.74 12.63 12.44
CA ASP A 118 13.47 13.87 12.71
C ASP A 118 14.97 13.63 12.90
N SER A 119 15.35 12.48 13.44
CA SER A 119 16.75 12.18 13.81
C SER A 119 17.50 11.31 12.80
N LEU A 120 16.79 10.37 12.14
CA LEU A 120 17.41 9.38 11.23
C LEU A 120 17.12 9.68 9.75
N GLY A 121 16.37 10.75 9.47
CA GLY A 121 15.93 11.07 8.12
C GLY A 121 14.93 10.07 7.57
N GLU A 122 15.09 9.66 6.32
CA GLU A 122 14.18 8.76 5.64
C GLU A 122 14.68 7.32 5.66
N ILE A 123 13.85 6.42 6.17
CA ILE A 123 14.14 4.98 6.24
C ILE A 123 13.07 4.25 5.43
N SER A 124 13.49 3.46 4.44
CA SER A 124 12.59 2.64 3.64
C SER A 124 12.86 1.17 3.84
N ILE A 125 11.79 0.40 4.02
CA ILE A 125 11.80 -1.05 4.13
C ILE A 125 11.00 -1.60 2.96
N ILE A 126 11.62 -2.47 2.17
CA ILE A 126 11.01 -3.11 1.01
C ILE A 126 11.15 -4.62 1.18
N GLY A 127 10.07 -5.36 1.00
CA GLY A 127 10.09 -6.81 1.10
C GLY A 127 8.71 -7.36 1.48
N GLY A 128 8.71 -8.62 1.95
CA GLY A 128 7.49 -9.29 2.39
C GLY A 128 6.58 -9.67 1.22
N ALA A 129 6.52 -10.95 0.91
CA ALA A 129 5.62 -11.46 -0.12
C ALA A 129 4.18 -11.59 0.41
N SER A 130 3.20 -11.34 -0.44
CA SER A 130 1.80 -11.70 -0.19
C SER A 130 1.59 -13.19 -0.43
N GLY A 131 0.67 -13.82 0.31
CA GLY A 131 0.29 -15.20 0.11
C GLY A 131 -0.03 -15.94 1.41
N ARG A 132 -0.76 -17.03 1.31
CA ARG A 132 -1.28 -17.80 2.45
C ARG A 132 -0.16 -18.34 3.35
N ILE A 133 0.91 -18.88 2.76
CA ILE A 133 2.05 -19.42 3.50
C ILE A 133 2.76 -18.30 4.26
N ASN A 134 2.96 -17.14 3.64
CA ASN A 134 3.62 -16.00 4.28
C ASN A 134 2.79 -15.43 5.45
N ALA A 135 1.46 -15.36 5.29
CA ALA A 135 0.56 -14.97 6.36
C ALA A 135 0.59 -15.98 7.53
N ALA A 136 0.52 -17.27 7.25
CA ALA A 136 0.61 -18.33 8.26
C ALA A 136 1.96 -18.30 9.01
N ALA A 137 3.06 -18.08 8.29
CA ALA A 137 4.38 -17.95 8.90
C ALA A 137 4.49 -16.73 9.84
N ALA A 138 3.88 -15.59 9.45
CA ALA A 138 3.83 -14.41 10.31
C ALA A 138 3.03 -14.67 11.59
N ILE A 139 1.85 -15.28 11.47
CA ILE A 139 1.01 -15.64 12.63
C ILE A 139 1.75 -16.61 13.55
N LEU A 140 2.40 -17.65 12.99
CA LEU A 140 3.14 -18.62 13.78
C LEU A 140 4.31 -17.96 14.52
N ARG A 141 5.06 -17.08 13.85
CA ARG A 141 6.13 -16.29 14.49
C ARG A 141 5.59 -15.46 15.66
N ASP A 142 4.46 -14.79 15.45
CA ASP A 142 3.87 -13.93 16.48
C ASP A 142 3.39 -14.77 17.67
N LEU A 143 2.78 -15.95 17.43
CA LEU A 143 2.40 -16.90 18.49
C LEU A 143 3.60 -17.41 19.30
N ILE A 144 4.71 -17.74 18.62
CA ILE A 144 5.95 -18.20 19.31
C ILE A 144 6.55 -17.08 20.18
N ASN A 145 6.40 -15.83 19.77
CA ASN A 145 6.93 -14.66 20.48
C ASN A 145 5.96 -14.08 21.53
N LEU A 146 4.74 -14.59 21.65
CA LEU A 146 3.85 -14.28 22.77
C LEU A 146 4.44 -14.92 24.05
N LYS A 147 5.01 -14.06 24.91
CA LYS A 147 5.47 -14.42 26.24
C LYS A 147 4.54 -13.85 27.30
#